data_805c6cfd5fdf2263b2a8e96347ec451f
#
_entry.id   805c6cfd5fdf2263b2a8e96347ec451f
#
_cell.length_a   1.000
_cell.length_b   1.000
_cell.length_c   1.000
_cell.angle_alpha   90.00
_cell.angle_beta   90.00
_cell.angle_gamma   90.00
#
_symmetry.space_group_name_H-M   'P 1'
#
loop_
_entity.id
_entity.type
_entity.pdbx_description
1 polymer ?
#
loop_
_entity_poly.entity_id
_entity_poly.type
_entity_poly.pdbx_seq_one_letter_code
_entity_poly.pdbx_strand_id
1 'polypeptide(L)'
;MTVRGYTPLSRVKYTKTAQVQKGVVDFEAIVTTNDTIPITEFTALASAHLAKKSDGSEVTCTVATNVITVTGAGLTDIPVVGSAYEA
;
A
#
# COMPACT_ATOMS: atom_id res chain seq x y z
N MET A 1 15.98 6.86 1.67
CA MET A 1 14.89 5.91 1.99
C MET A 1 14.33 6.26 3.36
N THR A 2 13.04 6.46 3.43
CA THR A 2 12.35 6.84 4.66
C THR A 2 11.21 5.87 4.92
N VAL A 3 11.02 5.50 6.17
CA VAL A 3 9.83 4.73 6.58
C VAL A 3 8.68 5.70 6.75
N ARG A 4 7.58 5.46 6.04
CA ARG A 4 6.39 6.32 6.09
C ARG A 4 5.25 5.63 6.79
N GLY A 5 4.51 6.38 7.59
CA GLY A 5 3.24 5.92 8.12
C GLY A 5 2.15 6.00 7.05
N TYR A 6 1.01 5.42 7.35
CA TYR A 6 -0.16 5.50 6.49
C TYR A 6 -1.40 5.74 7.34
N THR A 7 -2.42 6.34 6.71
CA THR A 7 -3.72 6.57 7.36
C THR A 7 -4.73 5.63 6.72
N PRO A 8 -5.27 4.65 7.46
CA PRO A 8 -6.28 3.76 6.90
C PRO A 8 -7.56 4.54 6.60
N LEU A 9 -8.11 4.32 5.40
CA LEU A 9 -9.38 4.92 4.97
C LEU A 9 -10.52 3.93 5.14
N SER A 10 -10.29 2.66 4.82
CA SER A 10 -11.29 1.62 5.01
C SER A 10 -10.59 0.27 5.14
N ARG A 11 -11.29 -0.69 5.74
CA ARG A 11 -10.84 -2.06 5.86
C ARG A 11 -11.95 -2.96 5.41
N VAL A 12 -11.64 -3.85 4.48
CA VAL A 12 -12.61 -4.78 3.92
C VAL A 12 -12.03 -6.17 4.03
N LYS A 13 -12.87 -7.14 4.33
CA LYS A 13 -12.50 -8.56 4.26
C LYS A 13 -13.19 -9.17 3.06
N TYR A 14 -12.44 -10.01 2.34
CA TYR A 14 -12.99 -10.73 1.19
C TYR A 14 -12.69 -12.21 1.32
N THR A 15 -13.49 -13.04 0.64
CA THR A 15 -13.28 -14.48 0.62
C THR A 15 -12.44 -14.81 -0.60
N LYS A 16 -11.21 -15.25 -0.37
CA LYS A 16 -10.32 -15.67 -1.43
C LYS A 16 -10.61 -17.10 -1.88
N THR A 17 -11.01 -17.94 -0.92
CA THR A 17 -11.54 -19.28 -1.16
C THR A 17 -12.80 -19.43 -0.33
N ALA A 18 -13.50 -20.56 -0.49
CA ALA A 18 -14.79 -20.76 0.19
C ALA A 18 -14.72 -20.59 1.71
N GLN A 19 -13.55 -20.71 2.32
CA GLN A 19 -13.42 -20.73 3.78
C GLN A 19 -12.35 -19.79 4.31
N VAL A 20 -11.64 -19.08 3.44
CA VAL A 20 -10.55 -18.20 3.87
C VAL A 20 -10.92 -16.76 3.54
N GLN A 21 -10.99 -15.95 4.56
CA GLN A 21 -11.22 -14.50 4.41
C GLN A 21 -9.89 -13.79 4.52
N LYS A 22 -9.64 -12.89 3.58
CA LYS A 22 -8.46 -12.04 3.56
C LYS A 22 -8.85 -10.59 3.77
N GLY A 23 -7.94 -9.82 4.32
CA GLY A 23 -8.16 -8.41 4.53
C GLY A 23 -7.68 -7.57 3.36
N VAL A 24 -8.36 -6.46 3.17
CA VAL A 24 -7.91 -5.37 2.29
C VAL A 24 -7.98 -4.09 3.11
N VAL A 25 -6.90 -3.34 3.11
CA VAL A 25 -6.90 -2.01 3.71
C VAL A 25 -6.66 -0.97 2.63
N ASP A 26 -7.56 0.00 2.52
CA ASP A 26 -7.37 1.18 1.69
C ASP A 26 -6.78 2.26 2.58
N PHE A 27 -5.79 2.97 2.07
CA PHE A 27 -5.04 3.92 2.88
C PHE A 27 -4.55 5.09 2.04
N GLU A 28 -4.07 6.13 2.71
CA GLU A 28 -3.33 7.21 2.09
C GLU A 28 -2.02 7.44 2.82
N ALA A 29 -1.04 7.96 2.11
CA ALA A 29 0.29 8.24 2.65
C ALA A 29 0.94 9.33 1.80
N ILE A 30 2.05 9.87 2.30
CA ILE A 30 2.90 10.81 1.56
C ILE A 30 4.23 10.11 1.35
N VAL A 31 4.69 10.02 0.10
CA VAL A 31 5.86 9.22 -0.23
C VAL A 31 6.84 9.96 -1.13
N THR A 32 8.09 9.59 -0.99
CA THR A 32 9.19 9.94 -1.88
C THR A 32 9.72 8.65 -2.48
N THR A 33 10.32 8.71 -3.67
CA THR A 33 10.90 7.54 -4.32
C THR A 33 11.83 6.79 -3.35
N ASN A 34 11.72 5.47 -3.31
CA ASN A 34 12.44 4.55 -2.42
C ASN A 34 11.96 4.54 -0.97
N ASP A 35 10.90 5.25 -0.63
CA ASP A 35 10.32 5.16 0.70
C ASP A 35 9.63 3.82 0.90
N THR A 36 9.50 3.42 2.16
CA THR A 36 8.82 2.17 2.54
C THR A 36 7.63 2.47 3.43
N ILE A 37 6.57 1.67 3.24
CA ILE A 37 5.34 1.77 4.03
C ILE A 37 5.06 0.40 4.65
N PRO A 38 5.39 0.19 5.94
CA PRO A 38 5.02 -1.04 6.62
C PRO A 38 3.50 -1.05 6.87
N ILE A 39 2.83 -2.08 6.40
CA ILE A 39 1.40 -2.27 6.62
C ILE A 39 1.24 -3.13 7.87
N THR A 40 1.10 -2.49 9.00
CA THR A 40 1.12 -3.17 10.30
C THR A 40 -0.14 -3.97 10.59
N GLU A 41 -1.17 -3.81 9.79
CA GLU A 41 -2.43 -4.55 9.98
C GLU A 41 -2.33 -6.01 9.54
N PHE A 42 -1.35 -6.33 8.70
CA PHE A 42 -1.17 -7.69 8.20
C PHE A 42 0.25 -8.16 8.44
N THR A 43 0.43 -9.47 8.59
CA THR A 43 1.76 -10.05 8.75
C THR A 43 2.47 -10.22 7.41
N ALA A 44 1.71 -10.33 6.33
CA ALA A 44 2.25 -10.43 4.97
C ALA A 44 1.24 -9.93 3.97
N LEU A 45 1.72 -9.39 2.86
CA LEU A 45 0.91 -8.87 1.77
C LEU A 45 1.06 -9.76 0.55
N ALA A 46 -0.05 -10.02 -0.13
CA ALA A 46 -0.03 -10.66 -1.45
C ALA A 46 0.35 -9.65 -2.52
N SER A 47 -0.19 -8.43 -2.41
CA SER A 47 0.07 -7.35 -3.38
C SER A 47 -0.35 -6.03 -2.77
N ALA A 48 0.04 -4.95 -3.46
CA ALA A 48 -0.40 -3.60 -3.11
C ALA A 48 -0.45 -2.75 -4.37
N HIS A 49 -1.26 -1.71 -4.32
CA HIS A 49 -1.44 -0.77 -5.43
C HIS A 49 -1.41 0.64 -4.88
N LEU A 50 -0.69 1.52 -5.56
CA LEU A 50 -0.60 2.93 -5.20
C LEU A 50 -0.93 3.80 -6.41
N ALA A 51 -1.56 4.94 -6.15
CA ALA A 51 -1.85 5.94 -7.17
C ALA A 51 -1.70 7.33 -6.57
N LYS A 52 -1.33 8.30 -7.39
CA LYS A 52 -1.27 9.69 -6.95
C LYS A 52 -2.68 10.18 -6.60
N LYS A 53 -2.82 10.80 -5.46
CA LYS A 53 -4.10 11.34 -5.03
C LYS A 53 -4.59 12.47 -5.94
N SER A 54 -3.67 13.19 -6.57
CA SER A 54 -4.00 14.37 -7.37
C SER A 54 -4.67 14.02 -8.70
N ASP A 55 -4.23 12.95 -9.37
CA ASP A 55 -4.70 12.63 -10.72
C ASP A 55 -4.97 11.15 -10.97
N GLY A 56 -4.72 10.29 -9.99
CA GLY A 56 -4.96 8.86 -10.12
C GLY A 56 -3.90 8.09 -10.90
N SER A 57 -2.80 8.73 -11.29
CA SER A 57 -1.71 8.05 -12.00
C SER A 57 -1.11 6.97 -11.13
N GLU A 58 -0.83 5.81 -11.71
CA GLU A 58 -0.22 4.70 -10.99
C GLU A 58 1.17 5.08 -10.47
N VAL A 59 1.44 4.67 -9.22
CA VAL A 59 2.75 4.75 -8.60
C VAL A 59 3.27 3.34 -8.43
N THR A 60 4.35 2.99 -9.12
CA THR A 60 4.89 1.63 -9.05
C THR A 60 5.48 1.36 -7.67
N CYS A 61 5.28 0.15 -7.19
CA CYS A 61 5.78 -0.29 -5.91
C CYS A 61 6.01 -1.79 -5.91
N THR A 62 6.77 -2.27 -4.93
CA THR A 62 6.99 -3.70 -4.70
C THR A 62 6.60 -4.03 -3.26
N VAL A 63 6.38 -5.31 -3.01
CA VAL A 63 5.98 -5.81 -1.69
C VAL A 63 6.96 -6.87 -1.24
N ALA A 64 7.40 -6.78 0.00
CA ALA A 64 8.19 -7.81 0.67
C ALA A 64 7.64 -7.97 2.08
N THR A 65 7.20 -9.17 2.44
CA THR A 65 6.52 -9.47 3.70
C THR A 65 5.31 -8.55 3.86
N ASN A 66 5.31 -7.59 4.77
CA ASN A 66 4.21 -6.64 4.94
C ASN A 66 4.64 -5.20 4.60
N VAL A 67 5.74 -5.03 3.87
CA VAL A 67 6.30 -3.72 3.58
C VAL A 67 6.14 -3.41 2.10
N ILE A 68 5.60 -2.23 1.80
CA ILE A 68 5.50 -1.70 0.45
C ILE A 68 6.72 -0.79 0.24
N THR A 69 7.46 -1.01 -0.85
CA THR A 69 8.55 -0.12 -1.26
C THR A 69 8.13 0.64 -2.49
N VAL A 70 8.19 1.96 -2.43
CA VAL A 70 7.82 2.84 -3.54
C VAL A 70 8.98 2.88 -4.53
N THR A 71 8.74 2.40 -5.75
CA THR A 71 9.76 2.35 -6.80
C THR A 71 9.55 3.35 -7.91
N GLY A 72 8.40 4.05 -7.94
CA GLY A 72 8.13 5.07 -8.94
C GLY A 72 9.16 6.18 -8.90
N ALA A 73 9.63 6.61 -10.07
CA ALA A 73 10.67 7.62 -10.18
C ALA A 73 10.12 9.04 -10.03
N GLY A 74 10.95 9.96 -9.56
CA GLY A 74 10.64 11.38 -9.56
C GLY A 74 9.63 11.83 -8.51
N LEU A 75 9.42 11.06 -7.46
CA LEU A 75 8.47 11.40 -6.41
C LEU A 75 9.16 12.12 -5.26
N THR A 76 8.55 13.19 -4.76
CA THR A 76 9.04 13.94 -3.60
C THR A 76 7.82 14.38 -2.79
N ASP A 77 7.63 13.77 -1.62
CA ASP A 77 6.52 14.08 -0.71
C ASP A 77 5.18 14.18 -1.43
N ILE A 78 4.87 13.16 -2.24
CA ILE A 78 3.66 13.11 -3.04
C ILE A 78 2.56 12.39 -2.27
N PRO A 79 1.37 12.99 -2.14
CA PRO A 79 0.23 12.28 -1.56
C PRO A 79 -0.23 11.16 -2.48
N VAL A 80 -0.36 9.97 -1.93
CA VAL A 80 -0.83 8.79 -2.66
C VAL A 80 -1.97 8.13 -1.90
N VAL A 81 -2.80 7.42 -2.64
CA VAL A 81 -3.81 6.50 -2.09
C VAL A 81 -3.47 5.11 -2.57
N GLY A 82 -3.82 4.12 -1.77
CA GLY A 82 -3.49 2.76 -2.14
C GLY A 82 -4.37 1.74 -1.47
N SER A 83 -4.18 0.49 -1.90
CA SER A 83 -4.82 -0.67 -1.31
C SER A 83 -3.76 -1.73 -1.07
N ALA A 84 -3.81 -2.35 0.10
CA ALA A 84 -2.92 -3.45 0.45
C ALA A 84 -3.78 -4.69 0.68
N TYR A 85 -3.37 -5.79 0.07
CA TYR A 85 -4.12 -7.05 0.06
C TYR A 85 -3.36 -8.08 0.90
N GLU A 86 -4.02 -8.61 1.91
CA GLU A 86 -3.44 -9.62 2.80
C GLU A 86 -3.12 -10.90 2.02
N ALA A 87 -1.98 -11.48 2.33
CA ALA A 87 -1.55 -12.74 1.73
C ALA A 87 -2.36 -13.94 2.25
#